data_100bc880b230594011eae217c2ba09b8
#
_entry.id   100bc880b230594011eae217c2ba09b8
#
_cell.length_a   1.000
_cell.length_b   1.000
_cell.length_c   1.000
_cell.angle_alpha   90.00
_cell.angle_beta   90.00
_cell.angle_gamma   90.00
#
_symmetry.space_group_name_H-M   'P 1'
#
loop_
_entity.id
_entity.type
_entity.pdbx_description
1 polymer ?
#
loop_
_entity_poly.entity_id
_entity_poly.type
_entity_poly.pdbx_seq_one_letter_code
_entity_poly.pdbx_strand_id
1 'polypeptide(L)'
;IAGVAGSGKSSLMEYFTSQYPGEVISIRQKDIGINLRSTPATYLDIADAIRALFAKANHVAQAYFSFNSKGACPACQGKGVIISDMAYMDSIETVCEVCHGTRYSEEVLKYQYKGKNIAEVMDMTVRQAIQFFEDADFVRKLDTLVQVGLGYLHLNQSMTTLSGGELQRVKLASKLDERGQIFILDEPTDGLHLDDIRRLMKLFNRMTDQGNTLFIIEHSLDVMKDADYIVELGPGGGLAGGSLLFAGTPKEML
;
A
#
# COMPACT_ATOMS: atom_id res chain seq x y z
N ILE A 1 14.42 8.99 -12.92
CA ILE A 1 14.27 10.42 -13.31
C ILE A 1 14.69 11.27 -12.14
N ALA A 2 15.73 12.10 -12.32
CA ALA A 2 16.32 12.96 -11.30
C ALA A 2 16.07 14.45 -11.59
N GLY A 3 16.43 15.31 -10.65
CA GLY A 3 16.36 16.76 -10.76
C GLY A 3 15.71 17.42 -9.55
N VAL A 4 15.94 18.72 -9.38
CA VAL A 4 15.43 19.48 -8.24
C VAL A 4 13.90 19.54 -8.17
N ALA A 5 13.35 19.89 -7.01
CA ALA A 5 11.90 20.07 -6.86
C ALA A 5 11.39 21.14 -7.85
N GLY A 6 10.26 20.86 -8.50
CA GLY A 6 9.68 21.76 -9.52
C GLY A 6 10.38 21.76 -10.88
N SER A 7 11.37 20.90 -11.14
CA SER A 7 12.06 20.83 -12.44
C SER A 7 11.24 20.19 -13.59
N GLY A 8 9.98 19.78 -13.33
CA GLY A 8 9.10 19.25 -14.36
C GLY A 8 9.03 17.71 -14.44
N LYS A 9 9.64 16.97 -13.50
CA LYS A 9 9.65 15.49 -13.49
C LYS A 9 8.23 14.89 -13.55
N SER A 10 7.35 15.34 -12.66
CA SER A 10 5.96 14.84 -12.60
C SER A 10 5.17 15.22 -13.85
N SER A 11 5.36 16.43 -14.39
CA SER A 11 4.72 16.88 -15.65
C SER A 11 5.17 16.06 -16.85
N LEU A 12 6.47 15.69 -16.92
CA LEU A 12 6.99 14.79 -17.94
C LEU A 12 6.30 13.42 -17.87
N MET A 13 6.14 12.87 -16.67
CA MET A 13 5.49 11.57 -16.48
C MET A 13 3.98 11.63 -16.74
N GLU A 14 3.33 12.74 -16.42
CA GLU A 14 1.91 12.95 -16.78
C GLU A 14 1.72 13.00 -18.29
N TYR A 15 2.58 13.74 -18.99
CA TYR A 15 2.58 13.75 -20.45
C TYR A 15 2.81 12.35 -21.01
N PHE A 16 3.83 11.63 -20.53
CA PHE A 16 4.11 10.26 -20.95
C PHE A 16 2.89 9.34 -20.73
N THR A 17 2.28 9.39 -19.55
CA THR A 17 1.07 8.59 -19.24
C THR A 17 -0.08 8.89 -20.20
N SER A 18 -0.23 10.15 -20.62
CA SER A 18 -1.27 10.55 -21.57
C SER A 18 -1.09 9.97 -22.98
N GLN A 19 0.16 9.63 -23.36
CA GLN A 19 0.48 9.03 -24.65
C GLN A 19 0.25 7.50 -24.68
N TYR A 20 0.22 6.85 -23.50
CA TYR A 20 0.09 5.39 -23.35
C TYR A 20 -1.10 5.04 -22.43
N PRO A 21 -2.34 5.40 -22.80
CA PRO A 21 -3.52 5.19 -21.96
C PRO A 21 -3.78 3.69 -21.77
N GLY A 22 -3.87 3.26 -20.51
CA GLY A 22 -4.14 1.88 -20.14
C GLY A 22 -2.91 0.95 -20.05
N GLU A 23 -1.72 1.42 -20.49
CA GLU A 23 -0.48 0.64 -20.43
C GLU A 23 0.39 1.02 -19.21
N VAL A 24 0.05 2.12 -18.55
CA VAL A 24 0.84 2.70 -17.46
C VAL A 24 0.15 2.54 -16.12
N ILE A 25 0.85 1.94 -15.18
CA ILE A 25 0.45 1.84 -13.77
C ILE A 25 1.18 2.93 -12.99
N SER A 26 0.47 4.02 -12.68
CA SER A 26 1.01 5.09 -11.85
C SER A 26 0.79 4.81 -10.37
N ILE A 27 1.88 4.86 -9.59
CA ILE A 27 1.88 4.63 -8.14
C ILE A 27 2.40 5.90 -7.46
N ARG A 28 1.45 6.81 -7.15
CA ARG A 28 1.72 8.09 -6.48
C ARG A 28 1.10 8.08 -5.08
N GLN A 29 1.62 8.93 -4.19
CA GLN A 29 1.11 9.06 -2.82
C GLN A 29 -0.35 9.55 -2.78
N LYS A 30 -0.80 10.35 -3.75
CA LYS A 30 -2.10 11.04 -3.74
C LYS A 30 -3.27 10.30 -4.38
N ASP A 31 -3.04 9.20 -5.12
CA ASP A 31 -4.06 8.60 -6.00
C ASP A 31 -4.87 7.46 -5.36
N ILE A 32 -4.89 7.33 -4.04
CA ILE A 32 -5.59 6.23 -3.38
C ILE A 32 -6.89 6.75 -2.78
N GLY A 33 -8.02 6.35 -3.37
CA GLY A 33 -9.36 6.54 -2.80
C GLY A 33 -9.55 5.65 -1.57
N ILE A 34 -9.03 6.09 -0.41
CA ILE A 34 -9.15 5.39 0.86
C ILE A 34 -10.27 6.01 1.71
N ASN A 35 -10.88 5.17 2.54
CA ASN A 35 -11.83 5.56 3.55
C ASN A 35 -11.51 4.85 4.88
N LEU A 36 -12.21 5.19 5.96
CA LEU A 36 -12.02 4.61 7.29
C LEU A 36 -12.17 3.07 7.35
N ARG A 37 -12.79 2.47 6.33
CA ARG A 37 -12.97 1.02 6.23
C ARG A 37 -11.91 0.33 5.41
N SER A 38 -11.07 1.10 4.70
CA SER A 38 -9.97 0.57 3.92
C SER A 38 -8.86 0.08 4.85
N THR A 39 -8.44 -1.17 4.69
CA THR A 39 -7.35 -1.82 5.45
C THR A 39 -6.42 -2.53 4.48
N PRO A 40 -5.16 -2.84 4.84
CA PRO A 40 -4.27 -3.66 4.01
C PRO A 40 -4.92 -4.97 3.58
N ALA A 41 -5.64 -5.65 4.50
CA ALA A 41 -6.34 -6.90 4.19
C ALA A 41 -7.47 -6.73 3.17
N THR A 42 -8.23 -5.63 3.22
CA THR A 42 -9.30 -5.37 2.23
C THR A 42 -8.75 -4.91 0.89
N TYR A 43 -7.63 -4.18 0.88
CA TYR A 43 -7.03 -3.66 -0.34
C TYR A 43 -6.36 -4.76 -1.18
N LEU A 44 -5.83 -5.80 -0.53
CA LEU A 44 -5.18 -6.96 -1.18
C LEU A 44 -6.12 -8.17 -1.34
N ASP A 45 -7.43 -7.99 -1.13
CA ASP A 45 -8.44 -9.06 -1.18
C ASP A 45 -8.17 -10.24 -0.22
N ILE A 46 -7.40 -9.99 0.85
CA ILE A 46 -7.07 -10.97 1.88
C ILE A 46 -8.23 -11.13 2.85
N ALA A 47 -8.95 -10.05 3.15
CA ALA A 47 -10.08 -10.06 4.07
C ALA A 47 -11.19 -11.03 3.65
N ASP A 48 -11.44 -11.18 2.34
CA ASP A 48 -12.45 -12.11 1.84
C ASP A 48 -12.04 -13.57 2.06
N ALA A 49 -10.77 -13.90 1.88
CA ALA A 49 -10.25 -15.22 2.15
C ALA A 49 -10.32 -15.56 3.65
N ILE A 50 -9.96 -14.62 4.55
CA ILE A 50 -10.11 -14.79 6.00
C ILE A 50 -11.58 -15.07 6.37
N ARG A 51 -12.51 -14.25 5.85
CA ARG A 51 -13.95 -14.43 6.10
C ARG A 51 -14.46 -15.78 5.64
N ALA A 52 -14.00 -16.27 4.49
CA ALA A 52 -14.36 -17.59 3.98
C ALA A 52 -13.85 -18.73 4.89
N LEU A 53 -12.63 -18.63 5.43
CA LEU A 53 -12.10 -19.61 6.39
C LEU A 53 -12.92 -19.67 7.66
N PHE A 54 -13.28 -18.52 8.24
CA PHE A 54 -14.15 -18.46 9.42
C PHE A 54 -15.54 -19.02 9.16
N ALA A 55 -16.14 -18.65 8.02
CA ALA A 55 -17.46 -19.14 7.61
C ALA A 55 -17.47 -20.67 7.49
N LYS A 56 -16.46 -21.24 6.83
CA LYS A 56 -16.31 -22.69 6.67
C LYS A 56 -16.12 -23.41 8.01
N ALA A 57 -15.26 -22.87 8.89
CA ALA A 57 -14.95 -23.48 10.17
C ALA A 57 -16.14 -23.50 11.15
N ASN A 58 -17.03 -22.51 11.04
CA ASN A 58 -18.14 -22.32 11.99
C ASN A 58 -19.52 -22.61 11.38
N HIS A 59 -19.59 -23.03 10.11
CA HIS A 59 -20.85 -23.32 9.39
C HIS A 59 -21.87 -22.17 9.40
N VAL A 60 -21.38 -20.91 9.29
CA VAL A 60 -22.20 -19.71 9.23
C VAL A 60 -21.88 -18.90 7.96
N ALA A 61 -22.78 -17.99 7.58
CA ALA A 61 -22.57 -17.21 6.38
C ALA A 61 -21.37 -16.25 6.51
N GLN A 62 -20.57 -16.12 5.45
CA GLN A 62 -19.38 -15.26 5.38
C GLN A 62 -19.65 -13.80 5.78
N ALA A 63 -20.87 -13.29 5.54
CA ALA A 63 -21.29 -11.93 5.88
C ALA A 63 -21.22 -11.64 7.40
N TYR A 64 -21.29 -12.68 8.26
CA TYR A 64 -21.11 -12.52 9.70
C TYR A 64 -19.68 -12.10 10.08
N PHE A 65 -18.68 -12.44 9.27
CA PHE A 65 -17.28 -12.12 9.52
C PHE A 65 -16.84 -10.84 8.80
N SER A 66 -17.78 -10.01 8.35
CA SER A 66 -17.50 -8.73 7.72
C SER A 66 -17.93 -7.57 8.61
N PHE A 67 -16.99 -6.72 9.01
CA PHE A 67 -17.29 -5.46 9.72
C PHE A 67 -18.01 -4.42 8.84
N ASN A 68 -18.18 -4.68 7.54
CA ASN A 68 -18.97 -3.86 6.63
C ASN A 68 -20.38 -4.42 6.39
N SER A 69 -20.76 -5.50 7.07
CA SER A 69 -22.02 -6.21 6.88
C SER A 69 -22.60 -6.71 8.23
N LYS A 70 -23.11 -7.94 8.29
CA LYS A 70 -23.77 -8.50 9.47
C LYS A 70 -22.89 -8.60 10.73
N GLY A 71 -21.55 -8.66 10.55
CA GLY A 71 -20.62 -8.70 11.68
C GLY A 71 -20.24 -7.35 12.25
N ALA A 72 -20.76 -6.26 11.70
CA ALA A 72 -20.42 -4.92 12.14
C ALA A 72 -20.86 -4.64 13.59
N CYS A 73 -20.03 -3.94 14.34
CA CYS A 73 -20.45 -3.35 15.61
C CYS A 73 -21.64 -2.41 15.38
N PRO A 74 -22.76 -2.56 16.11
CA PRO A 74 -23.96 -1.75 15.89
C PRO A 74 -23.75 -0.27 16.24
N ALA A 75 -22.85 0.05 17.18
CA ALA A 75 -22.60 1.42 17.62
C ALA A 75 -21.80 2.22 16.59
N CYS A 76 -20.67 1.69 16.09
CA CYS A 76 -19.81 2.39 15.14
C CYS A 76 -20.02 1.95 13.68
N GLN A 77 -20.91 1.00 13.44
CA GLN A 77 -21.20 0.44 12.10
C GLN A 77 -19.94 -0.04 11.37
N GLY A 78 -19.05 -0.69 12.13
CA GLY A 78 -17.79 -1.25 11.59
C GLY A 78 -16.66 -0.24 11.34
N LYS A 79 -16.80 1.01 11.78
CA LYS A 79 -15.73 2.02 11.66
C LYS A 79 -14.62 1.82 12.70
N GLY A 80 -14.96 1.26 13.88
CA GLY A 80 -14.06 1.14 15.03
C GLY A 80 -13.94 2.43 15.85
N VAL A 81 -14.40 3.54 15.30
CA VAL A 81 -14.36 4.88 15.91
C VAL A 81 -15.75 5.52 15.82
N ILE A 82 -16.03 6.45 16.73
CA ILE A 82 -17.16 7.37 16.70
C ILE A 82 -16.63 8.73 16.26
N ILE A 83 -17.25 9.30 15.24
CA ILE A 83 -16.91 10.64 14.73
C ILE A 83 -17.91 11.61 15.32
N SER A 84 -17.43 12.61 16.05
CA SER A 84 -18.22 13.69 16.61
C SER A 84 -17.93 14.96 15.82
N ASP A 85 -18.90 15.42 15.03
CA ASP A 85 -18.81 16.69 14.31
C ASP A 85 -19.04 17.85 15.27
N MET A 86 -18.08 18.75 15.36
CA MET A 86 -18.20 19.99 16.11
C MET A 86 -18.41 21.16 15.14
N ALA A 87 -19.42 21.98 15.41
CA ALA A 87 -19.92 23.03 14.50
C ALA A 87 -18.88 24.07 14.01
N TYR A 88 -17.70 24.15 14.64
CA TYR A 88 -16.64 25.13 14.28
C TYR A 88 -15.22 24.57 14.47
N MET A 89 -15.06 23.27 14.62
CA MET A 89 -13.76 22.59 14.81
C MET A 89 -13.71 21.34 13.93
N ASP A 90 -12.51 20.85 13.68
CA ASP A 90 -12.34 19.55 13.00
C ASP A 90 -13.05 18.44 13.78
N SER A 91 -13.63 17.47 13.05
CA SER A 91 -14.30 16.33 13.66
C SER A 91 -13.33 15.54 14.55
N ILE A 92 -13.77 15.18 15.75
CA ILE A 92 -12.98 14.37 16.69
C ILE A 92 -13.35 12.91 16.52
N GLU A 93 -12.34 12.08 16.28
CA GLU A 93 -12.48 10.62 16.24
C GLU A 93 -12.12 10.05 17.62
N THR A 94 -13.06 9.31 18.23
CA THR A 94 -12.85 8.58 19.48
C THR A 94 -13.01 7.08 19.24
N VAL A 95 -12.23 6.24 19.94
CA VAL A 95 -12.38 4.78 19.86
C VAL A 95 -13.80 4.40 20.31
N CYS A 96 -14.46 3.53 19.57
CA CYS A 96 -15.80 3.07 19.91
C CYS A 96 -15.79 2.29 21.23
N GLU A 97 -16.52 2.77 22.25
CA GLU A 97 -16.59 2.17 23.59
C GLU A 97 -17.25 0.79 23.58
N VAL A 98 -18.08 0.47 22.58
CA VAL A 98 -18.79 -0.82 22.50
C VAL A 98 -17.90 -1.93 21.95
N CYS A 99 -17.16 -1.67 20.88
CA CYS A 99 -16.29 -2.68 20.27
C CYS A 99 -14.79 -2.48 20.57
N HIS A 100 -14.43 -1.44 21.29
CA HIS A 100 -13.04 -1.11 21.65
C HIS A 100 -12.09 -1.10 20.42
N GLY A 101 -12.57 -0.58 19.28
CA GLY A 101 -11.82 -0.49 18.05
C GLY A 101 -11.81 -1.75 17.17
N THR A 102 -12.31 -2.89 17.64
CA THR A 102 -12.31 -4.16 16.89
C THR A 102 -13.17 -4.13 15.63
N ARG A 103 -14.16 -3.23 15.55
CA ARG A 103 -15.14 -3.07 14.45
C ARG A 103 -16.25 -4.13 14.42
N TYR A 104 -16.10 -5.23 15.16
CA TYR A 104 -17.02 -6.37 15.15
C TYR A 104 -18.02 -6.32 16.33
N SER A 105 -19.19 -6.95 16.12
CA SER A 105 -20.15 -7.18 17.19
C SER A 105 -19.66 -8.28 18.14
N GLU A 106 -20.06 -8.24 19.40
CA GLU A 106 -19.69 -9.24 20.41
C GLU A 106 -20.14 -10.66 20.03
N GLU A 107 -21.28 -10.79 19.33
CA GLU A 107 -21.79 -12.07 18.85
C GLU A 107 -20.80 -12.77 17.90
N VAL A 108 -20.22 -12.02 16.97
CA VAL A 108 -19.27 -12.54 15.98
C VAL A 108 -17.96 -12.98 16.63
N LEU A 109 -17.54 -12.32 17.70
CA LEU A 109 -16.30 -12.66 18.41
C LEU A 109 -16.36 -14.01 19.15
N LYS A 110 -17.53 -14.64 19.27
CA LYS A 110 -17.67 -16.00 19.83
C LYS A 110 -17.20 -17.09 18.86
N TYR A 111 -17.18 -16.81 17.56
CA TYR A 111 -16.71 -17.74 16.54
C TYR A 111 -15.20 -17.74 16.45
N GLN A 112 -14.60 -18.91 16.31
CA GLN A 112 -13.15 -19.08 16.28
C GLN A 112 -12.66 -19.86 15.07
N TYR A 113 -11.45 -19.55 14.65
CA TYR A 113 -10.65 -20.32 13.70
C TYR A 113 -9.25 -20.52 14.28
N LYS A 114 -8.82 -21.79 14.44
CA LYS A 114 -7.55 -22.15 15.09
C LYS A 114 -7.37 -21.47 16.47
N GLY A 115 -8.45 -21.41 17.26
CA GLY A 115 -8.43 -20.85 18.61
C GLY A 115 -8.41 -19.31 18.71
N LYS A 116 -8.60 -18.61 17.60
CA LYS A 116 -8.67 -17.14 17.56
C LYS A 116 -9.96 -16.65 16.93
N ASN A 117 -10.54 -15.57 17.46
CA ASN A 117 -11.67 -14.91 16.83
C ASN A 117 -11.22 -14.02 15.65
N ILE A 118 -12.19 -13.51 14.88
CA ILE A 118 -11.92 -12.72 13.69
C ILE A 118 -11.18 -11.41 14.02
N ALA A 119 -11.45 -10.76 15.13
CA ALA A 119 -10.80 -9.52 15.53
C ALA A 119 -9.32 -9.77 15.88
N GLU A 120 -9.03 -10.86 16.64
CA GLU A 120 -7.65 -11.25 16.95
C GLU A 120 -6.82 -11.61 15.71
N VAL A 121 -7.45 -12.26 14.72
CA VAL A 121 -6.79 -12.57 13.46
C VAL A 121 -6.54 -11.30 12.65
N MET A 122 -7.54 -10.42 12.56
CA MET A 122 -7.39 -9.15 11.85
C MET A 122 -6.43 -8.19 12.53
N ASP A 123 -6.20 -8.34 13.83
CA ASP A 123 -5.21 -7.55 14.58
C ASP A 123 -3.77 -8.10 14.49
N MET A 124 -3.57 -9.23 13.84
CA MET A 124 -2.22 -9.73 13.56
C MET A 124 -1.47 -8.77 12.64
N THR A 125 -0.16 -8.64 12.87
CA THR A 125 0.72 -8.10 11.86
C THR A 125 0.79 -9.03 10.65
N VAL A 126 1.15 -8.49 9.48
CA VAL A 126 1.36 -9.28 8.26
C VAL A 126 2.30 -10.46 8.52
N ARG A 127 3.41 -10.24 9.25
CA ARG A 127 4.38 -11.30 9.59
C ARG A 127 3.77 -12.39 10.48
N GLN A 128 2.95 -12.03 11.46
CA GLN A 128 2.25 -12.98 12.32
C GLN A 128 1.20 -13.78 11.52
N ALA A 129 0.49 -13.11 10.61
CA ALA A 129 -0.51 -13.75 9.76
C ALA A 129 0.13 -14.78 8.82
N ILE A 130 1.30 -14.51 8.24
CA ILE A 130 2.06 -15.48 7.44
C ILE A 130 2.36 -16.77 8.24
N GLN A 131 2.67 -16.64 9.54
CA GLN A 131 2.94 -17.81 10.39
C GLN A 131 1.66 -18.53 10.84
N PHE A 132 0.53 -17.84 10.89
CA PHE A 132 -0.75 -18.38 11.33
C PHE A 132 -1.48 -19.15 10.23
N PHE A 133 -1.40 -18.68 8.98
CA PHE A 133 -2.06 -19.29 7.84
C PHE A 133 -1.14 -20.28 7.12
N GLU A 134 -1.72 -21.41 6.63
CA GLU A 134 -1.00 -22.48 5.92
C GLU A 134 -1.25 -22.45 4.41
N ASP A 135 -2.28 -21.72 3.97
CA ASP A 135 -2.64 -21.63 2.55
C ASP A 135 -1.58 -20.85 1.77
N ALA A 136 -0.99 -21.49 0.75
CA ALA A 136 0.13 -20.94 0.00
C ALA A 136 -0.23 -19.65 -0.77
N ASP A 137 -1.43 -19.57 -1.35
CA ASP A 137 -1.88 -18.37 -2.08
C ASP A 137 -2.12 -17.21 -1.13
N PHE A 138 -2.66 -17.50 0.05
CA PHE A 138 -2.85 -16.52 1.09
C PHE A 138 -1.52 -15.96 1.61
N VAL A 139 -0.57 -16.87 1.92
CA VAL A 139 0.78 -16.50 2.37
C VAL A 139 1.50 -15.69 1.29
N ARG A 140 1.39 -16.06 0.01
CA ARG A 140 1.98 -15.32 -1.10
C ARG A 140 1.48 -13.88 -1.18
N LYS A 141 0.18 -13.65 -1.04
CA LYS A 141 -0.40 -12.30 -1.01
C LYS A 141 0.10 -11.47 0.20
N LEU A 142 0.20 -12.07 1.38
CA LEU A 142 0.77 -11.40 2.54
C LEU A 142 2.26 -11.08 2.37
N ASP A 143 3.00 -11.97 1.72
CA ASP A 143 4.43 -11.79 1.49
C ASP A 143 4.71 -10.58 0.58
N THR A 144 3.81 -10.20 -0.33
CA THR A 144 3.96 -8.96 -1.11
C THR A 144 4.13 -7.73 -0.22
N LEU A 145 3.40 -7.65 0.90
CA LEU A 145 3.55 -6.57 1.87
C LEU A 145 4.91 -6.62 2.60
N VAL A 146 5.42 -7.82 2.89
CA VAL A 146 6.75 -7.97 3.50
C VAL A 146 7.84 -7.51 2.52
N GLN A 147 7.68 -7.84 1.23
CA GLN A 147 8.63 -7.47 0.18
C GLN A 147 8.77 -5.96 0.00
N VAL A 148 7.69 -5.20 0.21
CA VAL A 148 7.70 -3.72 0.17
C VAL A 148 8.02 -3.08 1.53
N GLY A 149 8.47 -3.87 2.53
CA GLY A 149 8.84 -3.36 3.84
C GLY A 149 7.69 -3.11 4.81
N LEU A 150 6.47 -3.59 4.53
CA LEU A 150 5.27 -3.34 5.33
C LEU A 150 4.82 -4.55 6.19
N GLY A 151 5.73 -5.46 6.48
CA GLY A 151 5.43 -6.66 7.29
C GLY A 151 5.01 -6.39 8.74
N TYR A 152 5.17 -5.18 9.24
CA TYR A 152 4.77 -4.73 10.58
C TYR A 152 3.33 -4.22 10.64
N LEU A 153 2.70 -3.89 9.51
CA LEU A 153 1.32 -3.41 9.49
C LEU A 153 0.36 -4.49 9.99
N HIS A 154 -0.66 -4.06 10.74
CA HIS A 154 -1.76 -4.93 11.12
C HIS A 154 -2.74 -5.10 9.94
N LEU A 155 -3.35 -6.28 9.82
CA LEU A 155 -4.29 -6.58 8.74
C LEU A 155 -5.52 -5.64 8.75
N ASN A 156 -5.96 -5.21 9.95
CA ASN A 156 -7.10 -4.32 10.17
C ASN A 156 -6.71 -2.84 10.28
N GLN A 157 -5.43 -2.48 10.19
CA GLN A 157 -5.01 -1.09 10.33
C GLN A 157 -5.73 -0.20 9.33
N SER A 158 -6.26 0.93 9.77
CA SER A 158 -6.90 1.86 8.83
C SER A 158 -5.87 2.44 7.87
N MET A 159 -6.12 2.36 6.57
CA MET A 159 -5.22 2.95 5.59
C MET A 159 -5.15 4.48 5.70
N THR A 160 -6.12 5.12 6.37
CA THR A 160 -6.08 6.58 6.64
C THR A 160 -5.02 6.97 7.67
N THR A 161 -4.49 6.00 8.44
CA THR A 161 -3.41 6.24 9.42
C THR A 161 -2.02 6.02 8.84
N LEU A 162 -1.93 5.54 7.61
CA LEU A 162 -0.66 5.28 6.93
C LEU A 162 -0.07 6.56 6.35
N SER A 163 1.25 6.67 6.39
CA SER A 163 1.97 7.72 5.67
C SER A 163 1.80 7.57 4.15
N GLY A 164 2.05 8.64 3.40
CA GLY A 164 1.96 8.62 1.94
C GLY A 164 2.85 7.54 1.31
N GLY A 165 4.07 7.36 1.83
CA GLY A 165 4.99 6.31 1.37
C GLY A 165 4.51 4.90 1.70
N GLU A 166 3.88 4.66 2.87
CA GLU A 166 3.28 3.37 3.21
C GLU A 166 2.09 3.05 2.29
N LEU A 167 1.22 4.02 2.04
CA LEU A 167 0.10 3.87 1.09
C LEU A 167 0.59 3.50 -0.30
N GLN A 168 1.62 4.18 -0.77
CA GLN A 168 2.24 3.91 -2.06
C GLN A 168 2.78 2.47 -2.12
N ARG A 169 3.46 2.01 -1.08
CA ARG A 169 3.97 0.64 -1.01
C ARG A 169 2.87 -0.42 -0.91
N VAL A 170 1.74 -0.15 -0.23
CA VAL A 170 0.56 -1.03 -0.27
C VAL A 170 0.03 -1.15 -1.70
N LYS A 171 -0.05 -0.04 -2.44
CA LYS A 171 -0.47 -0.03 -3.85
C LYS A 171 0.53 -0.81 -4.73
N LEU A 172 1.84 -0.64 -4.50
CA LEU A 172 2.86 -1.41 -5.19
C LEU A 172 2.70 -2.92 -4.91
N ALA A 173 2.52 -3.31 -3.64
CA ALA A 173 2.30 -4.70 -3.25
C ALA A 173 1.13 -5.36 -3.99
N SER A 174 0.04 -4.63 -4.23
CA SER A 174 -1.12 -5.13 -4.96
C SER A 174 -0.86 -5.36 -6.46
N LYS A 175 0.26 -4.86 -7.00
CA LYS A 175 0.61 -4.89 -8.43
C LYS A 175 1.86 -5.72 -8.74
N LEU A 176 2.44 -6.40 -7.76
CA LEU A 176 3.69 -7.16 -7.95
C LEU A 176 3.58 -8.37 -8.88
N ASP A 177 2.38 -8.89 -9.09
CA ASP A 177 2.13 -10.02 -9.99
C ASP A 177 1.90 -9.57 -11.46
N GLU A 178 1.79 -8.27 -11.73
CA GLU A 178 1.63 -7.73 -13.08
C GLU A 178 2.92 -7.90 -13.90
N ARG A 179 2.78 -8.16 -15.20
CA ARG A 179 3.91 -8.41 -16.12
C ARG A 179 3.76 -7.63 -17.40
N GLY A 180 4.88 -7.23 -17.99
CA GLY A 180 4.89 -6.48 -19.25
C GLY A 180 4.26 -5.08 -19.14
N GLN A 181 4.19 -4.53 -17.93
CA GLN A 181 3.59 -3.23 -17.64
C GLN A 181 4.64 -2.14 -17.51
N ILE A 182 4.21 -0.91 -17.70
CA ILE A 182 4.99 0.29 -17.43
C ILE A 182 4.56 0.84 -16.07
N PHE A 183 5.49 0.89 -15.11
CA PHE A 183 5.25 1.45 -13.79
C PHE A 183 5.88 2.84 -13.69
N ILE A 184 5.14 3.79 -13.09
CA ILE A 184 5.67 5.09 -12.68
C ILE A 184 5.60 5.18 -11.16
N LEU A 185 6.76 5.31 -10.53
CA LEU A 185 6.94 5.40 -9.08
C LEU A 185 7.46 6.78 -8.73
N ASP A 186 6.79 7.50 -7.83
CA ASP A 186 7.17 8.84 -7.41
C ASP A 186 7.71 8.79 -5.98
N GLU A 187 9.01 8.98 -5.82
CA GLU A 187 9.77 8.94 -4.56
C GLU A 187 9.50 7.69 -3.69
N PRO A 188 9.63 6.46 -4.25
CA PRO A 188 9.24 5.23 -3.54
C PRO A 188 10.13 4.91 -2.34
N THR A 189 11.30 5.55 -2.20
CA THR A 189 12.22 5.33 -1.08
C THR A 189 12.06 6.36 0.04
N ASP A 190 11.12 7.31 -0.09
CA ASP A 190 10.89 8.34 0.92
C ASP A 190 10.55 7.72 2.29
N GLY A 191 11.22 8.21 3.33
CA GLY A 191 11.06 7.74 4.71
C GLY A 191 11.58 6.33 4.99
N LEU A 192 12.33 5.70 4.07
CA LEU A 192 12.90 4.37 4.27
C LEU A 192 14.33 4.41 4.84
N HIS A 193 14.64 3.42 5.70
CA HIS A 193 16.01 3.10 6.09
C HIS A 193 16.79 2.43 4.95
N LEU A 194 18.12 2.56 4.94
CA LEU A 194 18.99 1.99 3.91
C LEU A 194 18.75 0.49 3.64
N ASP A 195 18.47 -0.31 4.66
CA ASP A 195 18.20 -1.73 4.49
C ASP A 195 16.87 -1.99 3.77
N ASP A 196 15.87 -1.16 4.00
CA ASP A 196 14.58 -1.26 3.31
C ASP A 196 14.70 -0.76 1.87
N ILE A 197 15.51 0.28 1.61
CA ILE A 197 15.86 0.72 0.24
C ILE A 197 16.50 -0.44 -0.53
N ARG A 198 17.49 -1.14 0.06
CA ARG A 198 18.13 -2.30 -0.58
C ARG A 198 17.16 -3.43 -0.90
N ARG A 199 16.18 -3.68 -0.02
CA ARG A 199 15.11 -4.67 -0.28
C ARG A 199 14.22 -4.23 -1.43
N LEU A 200 13.85 -2.95 -1.45
CA LEU A 200 13.02 -2.37 -2.50
C LEU A 200 13.74 -2.40 -3.86
N MET A 201 15.05 -2.12 -3.89
CA MET A 201 15.85 -2.25 -5.12
C MET A 201 15.89 -3.68 -5.66
N LYS A 202 16.05 -4.68 -4.79
CA LYS A 202 15.94 -6.09 -5.22
C LYS A 202 14.56 -6.43 -5.78
N LEU A 203 13.50 -5.83 -5.23
CA LEU A 203 12.16 -5.97 -5.76
C LEU A 203 12.04 -5.34 -7.15
N PHE A 204 12.54 -4.12 -7.33
CA PHE A 204 12.52 -3.43 -8.63
C PHE A 204 13.26 -4.23 -9.71
N ASN A 205 14.46 -4.74 -9.40
CA ASN A 205 15.22 -5.59 -10.32
C ASN A 205 14.43 -6.85 -10.72
N ARG A 206 13.74 -7.50 -9.76
CA ARG A 206 12.88 -8.65 -10.07
C ARG A 206 11.66 -8.25 -10.93
N MET A 207 11.08 -7.08 -10.73
CA MET A 207 9.98 -6.59 -11.57
C MET A 207 10.45 -6.35 -13.01
N THR A 208 11.65 -5.80 -13.21
CA THR A 208 12.23 -5.62 -14.55
C THR A 208 12.58 -6.96 -15.19
N ASP A 209 13.11 -7.93 -14.43
CA ASP A 209 13.35 -9.31 -14.91
C ASP A 209 12.06 -10.01 -15.37
N GLN A 210 10.91 -9.61 -14.84
CA GLN A 210 9.58 -10.09 -15.27
C GLN A 210 9.05 -9.39 -16.52
N GLY A 211 9.83 -8.51 -17.14
CA GLY A 211 9.49 -7.78 -18.35
C GLY A 211 8.75 -6.46 -18.12
N ASN A 212 8.72 -5.96 -16.90
CA ASN A 212 8.17 -4.64 -16.60
C ASN A 212 9.20 -3.52 -16.88
N THR A 213 8.71 -2.33 -17.18
CA THR A 213 9.52 -1.12 -17.28
C THR A 213 9.21 -0.21 -16.09
N LEU A 214 10.24 0.27 -15.39
CA LEU A 214 10.08 1.13 -14.22
C LEU A 214 10.61 2.53 -14.49
N PHE A 215 9.75 3.54 -14.43
CA PHE A 215 10.12 4.94 -14.34
C PHE A 215 10.06 5.37 -12.88
N ILE A 216 11.20 5.65 -12.29
CA ILE A 216 11.33 6.01 -10.87
C ILE A 216 11.76 7.46 -10.79
N ILE A 217 10.95 8.32 -10.19
CA ILE A 217 11.32 9.69 -9.83
C ILE A 217 11.98 9.60 -8.46
N GLU A 218 13.26 9.96 -8.38
CA GLU A 218 14.02 9.79 -7.14
C GLU A 218 15.16 10.81 -7.00
N HIS A 219 15.57 11.01 -5.75
CA HIS A 219 16.71 11.82 -5.36
C HIS A 219 17.83 10.99 -4.70
N SER A 220 17.53 9.73 -4.35
CA SER A 220 18.46 8.83 -3.69
C SER A 220 19.57 8.38 -4.65
N LEU A 221 20.83 8.65 -4.27
CA LEU A 221 21.98 8.20 -5.03
C LEU A 221 22.08 6.66 -5.11
N ASP A 222 21.57 5.95 -4.09
CA ASP A 222 21.59 4.48 -4.09
C ASP A 222 20.64 3.93 -5.16
N VAL A 223 19.49 4.58 -5.39
CA VAL A 223 18.58 4.21 -6.49
C VAL A 223 19.18 4.60 -7.85
N MET A 224 19.78 5.80 -7.95
CA MET A 224 20.36 6.27 -9.20
C MET A 224 21.53 5.39 -9.68
N LYS A 225 22.35 4.87 -8.77
CA LYS A 225 23.48 3.97 -9.10
C LYS A 225 23.03 2.64 -9.70
N ASP A 226 21.88 2.13 -9.26
CA ASP A 226 21.32 0.84 -9.70
C ASP A 226 20.40 0.98 -10.93
N ALA A 227 20.16 2.19 -11.42
CA ALA A 227 19.34 2.42 -12.60
C ALA A 227 20.08 2.01 -13.90
N ASP A 228 19.34 1.54 -14.90
CA ASP A 228 19.87 1.28 -16.24
C ASP A 228 20.14 2.58 -17.01
N TYR A 229 19.29 3.60 -16.76
CA TYR A 229 19.34 4.89 -17.45
C TYR A 229 18.85 6.02 -16.56
N ILE A 230 19.52 7.16 -16.59
CA ILE A 230 19.21 8.36 -15.83
C ILE A 230 18.78 9.47 -16.79
N VAL A 231 17.68 10.14 -16.45
CA VAL A 231 17.23 11.38 -17.07
C VAL A 231 17.19 12.45 -16.00
N GLU A 232 17.99 13.50 -16.12
CA GLU A 232 18.03 14.60 -15.16
C GLU A 232 17.44 15.86 -15.76
N LEU A 233 16.51 16.47 -15.02
CA LEU A 233 15.83 17.71 -15.39
C LEU A 233 16.25 18.87 -14.47
N GLY A 234 16.44 20.05 -15.03
CA GLY A 234 16.81 21.24 -14.29
C GLY A 234 16.89 22.48 -15.18
N PRO A 235 17.82 23.44 -14.87
CA PRO A 235 18.69 23.49 -13.67
C PRO A 235 17.98 23.90 -12.39
N GLY A 236 16.79 24.49 -12.48
CA GLY A 236 15.99 24.99 -11.35
C GLY A 236 14.58 24.46 -11.36
N GLY A 237 13.72 25.03 -10.49
CA GLY A 237 12.29 24.77 -10.44
C GLY A 237 11.46 25.88 -11.10
N GLY A 238 10.19 25.59 -11.41
CA GLY A 238 9.27 26.54 -12.04
C GLY A 238 9.73 26.98 -13.44
N LEU A 239 9.79 28.28 -13.68
CA LEU A 239 10.18 28.84 -14.99
C LEU A 239 11.65 28.52 -15.39
N ALA A 240 12.50 28.19 -14.42
CA ALA A 240 13.89 27.77 -14.67
C ALA A 240 14.06 26.26 -14.80
N GLY A 241 12.95 25.51 -14.76
CA GLY A 241 12.94 24.05 -14.94
C GLY A 241 12.65 23.63 -16.37
N GLY A 242 12.45 22.33 -16.56
CA GLY A 242 12.01 21.73 -17.82
C GLY A 242 13.10 21.48 -18.86
N SER A 243 14.36 21.83 -18.57
CA SER A 243 15.47 21.55 -19.46
C SER A 243 16.09 20.18 -19.14
N LEU A 244 16.47 19.44 -20.17
CA LEU A 244 17.24 18.21 -20.03
C LEU A 244 18.70 18.57 -19.72
N LEU A 245 19.19 18.15 -18.54
CA LEU A 245 20.58 18.37 -18.13
C LEU A 245 21.46 17.17 -18.47
N PHE A 246 20.94 15.98 -18.25
CA PHE A 246 21.66 14.73 -18.53
C PHE A 246 20.69 13.64 -18.99
N ALA A 247 21.15 12.79 -19.89
CA ALA A 247 20.47 11.57 -20.32
C ALA A 247 21.53 10.53 -20.69
N GLY A 248 21.64 9.45 -19.92
CA GLY A 248 22.67 8.43 -20.10
C GLY A 248 22.67 7.39 -18.98
N THR A 249 23.63 6.50 -19.02
CA THR A 249 23.85 5.49 -17.97
C THR A 249 24.47 6.14 -16.72
N PRO A 250 24.33 5.51 -15.53
CA PRO A 250 25.01 6.00 -14.32
C PRO A 250 26.52 6.17 -14.47
N LYS A 251 27.17 5.34 -15.31
CA LYS A 251 28.62 5.43 -15.57
C LYS A 251 29.01 6.67 -16.41
N GLU A 252 28.12 7.13 -17.26
CA GLU A 252 28.33 8.32 -18.07
C GLU A 252 28.08 9.62 -17.30
N MET A 253 27.40 9.52 -16.16
CA MET A 253 27.11 10.64 -15.26
C MET A 253 28.32 10.98 -14.35
N LEU A 254 29.25 10.04 -14.13
CA LEU A 254 30.45 10.18 -13.29
C LEU A 254 31.61 10.82 -14.09
#